data_866763cc69b86d6b48b62891d4b4005a
#
_entry.id   866763cc69b86d6b48b62891d4b4005a
#
_cell.length_a   1.000
_cell.length_b   1.000
_cell.length_c   1.000
_cell.angle_alpha   90.00
_cell.angle_beta   90.00
_cell.angle_gamma   90.00
#
_symmetry.space_group_name_H-M   'P 1'
#
loop_
_entity.id
_entity.type
_entity.pdbx_description
1 polymer ?
#
loop_
_entity_poly.entity_id
_entity_poly.type
_entity_poly.pdbx_seq_one_letter_code
_entity_poly.pdbx_strand_id
1 'polypeptide(L)'
;MLTIRDVSGSFLYAHVVVFYLITFLIIFCVNYHWKAMIKLRHTWFRSPEYLQSFYARTLQVRRVPKKLQSDEGLTNIFATVKVPYPTTSVHIGRKVGKLPELIDYHNQTVREFEEILVKYLKGGKIKAKRPTIRVGGTCGLGGTKRDAIDFYTIKLKRTEAAIEEYRTQIDTRKAENYGFASMAAVPYAHVVAKMLAGKHPKGVEIELAPNPKDIVCRFYFRWKCDLIWCVQDLDQHE
;
A
#
# COMPACT_ATOMS: atom_id res chain seq x y z
N MET A 1 46.56 -10.36 -11.65
CA MET A 1 46.06 -11.37 -10.70
C MET A 1 46.08 -10.78 -9.31
N LEU A 2 44.94 -10.65 -8.67
CA LEU A 2 44.76 -10.03 -7.34
C LEU A 2 44.32 -11.07 -6.29
N THR A 3 44.92 -12.22 -6.32
CA THR A 3 44.62 -13.30 -5.37
C THR A 3 45.76 -13.46 -4.38
N ILE A 4 45.43 -13.64 -3.10
CA ILE A 4 46.35 -13.85 -1.96
C ILE A 4 47.27 -15.07 -2.17
N ARG A 5 46.89 -15.97 -3.08
CA ARG A 5 47.58 -17.24 -3.34
C ARG A 5 49.06 -17.10 -3.74
N ASP A 6 49.39 -16.01 -4.43
CA ASP A 6 50.74 -15.80 -5.02
C ASP A 6 51.59 -14.80 -4.20
N VAL A 7 51.10 -14.40 -3.00
CA VAL A 7 51.76 -13.42 -2.14
C VAL A 7 52.39 -14.14 -0.97
N SER A 8 53.73 -14.06 -0.84
CA SER A 8 54.47 -14.64 0.26
C SER A 8 55.32 -13.56 0.97
N GLY A 9 55.62 -13.81 2.26
CA GLY A 9 56.46 -12.94 3.06
C GLY A 9 55.79 -11.63 3.52
N SER A 10 56.59 -10.56 3.62
CA SER A 10 56.18 -9.27 4.18
C SER A 10 55.09 -8.55 3.37
N PHE A 11 54.91 -8.91 2.11
CA PHE A 11 53.79 -8.34 1.28
C PHE A 11 52.39 -8.73 1.77
N LEU A 12 52.28 -9.78 2.60
CA LEU A 12 51.00 -10.16 3.21
C LEU A 12 50.47 -9.05 4.14
N TYR A 13 51.34 -8.33 4.82
CA TYR A 13 50.93 -7.21 5.68
C TYR A 13 50.29 -6.08 4.89
N ALA A 14 50.72 -5.84 3.65
CA ALA A 14 50.08 -4.84 2.79
C ALA A 14 48.62 -5.18 2.51
N HIS A 15 48.30 -6.45 2.28
CA HIS A 15 46.93 -6.90 2.08
C HIS A 15 46.05 -6.70 3.33
N VAL A 16 46.60 -6.96 4.50
CA VAL A 16 45.91 -6.74 5.78
C VAL A 16 45.59 -5.26 5.96
N VAL A 17 46.56 -4.37 5.69
CA VAL A 17 46.35 -2.92 5.78
C VAL A 17 45.28 -2.47 4.81
N VAL A 18 45.33 -2.91 3.54
CA VAL A 18 44.32 -2.58 2.54
C VAL A 18 42.95 -3.09 2.95
N PHE A 19 42.87 -4.31 3.50
CA PHE A 19 41.63 -4.85 4.02
C PHE A 19 41.00 -3.98 5.11
N TYR A 20 41.77 -3.55 6.09
CA TYR A 20 41.27 -2.64 7.14
C TYR A 20 40.88 -1.28 6.57
N LEU A 21 41.63 -0.71 5.63
CA LEU A 21 41.25 0.55 4.99
C LEU A 21 39.90 0.45 4.27
N ILE A 22 39.69 -0.63 3.51
CA ILE A 22 38.42 -0.88 2.83
C ILE A 22 37.29 -1.04 3.85
N THR A 23 37.54 -1.80 4.91
CA THR A 23 36.53 -2.02 5.96
C THR A 23 36.12 -0.71 6.63
N PHE A 24 37.08 0.14 7.02
CA PHE A 24 36.80 1.45 7.59
C PHE A 24 36.08 2.36 6.61
N LEU A 25 36.42 2.31 5.34
CA LEU A 25 35.76 3.09 4.29
C LEU A 25 34.29 2.65 4.15
N ILE A 26 34.04 1.35 4.16
CA ILE A 26 32.65 0.81 4.10
C ILE A 26 31.85 1.28 5.32
N ILE A 27 32.40 1.11 6.53
CA ILE A 27 31.73 1.55 7.77
C ILE A 27 31.46 3.06 7.73
N PHE A 28 32.39 3.86 7.27
CA PHE A 28 32.22 5.30 7.11
C PHE A 28 31.11 5.64 6.13
N CYS A 29 31.08 5.00 4.95
CA CYS A 29 30.05 5.19 3.96
C CYS A 29 28.67 4.81 4.49
N VAL A 30 28.56 3.65 5.15
CA VAL A 30 27.30 3.20 5.78
C VAL A 30 26.82 4.21 6.81
N ASN A 31 27.70 4.66 7.71
CA ASN A 31 27.33 5.65 8.74
C ASN A 31 26.89 6.99 8.14
N TYR A 32 27.61 7.45 7.10
CA TYR A 32 27.24 8.68 6.38
C TYR A 32 25.86 8.58 5.74
N HIS A 33 25.60 7.49 5.00
CA HIS A 33 24.31 7.27 4.36
C HIS A 33 23.19 7.06 5.39
N TRP A 34 23.47 6.35 6.49
CA TRP A 34 22.53 6.20 7.57
C TRP A 34 22.06 7.53 8.15
N LYS A 35 22.99 8.43 8.46
CA LYS A 35 22.67 9.78 8.94
C LYS A 35 21.85 10.58 7.92
N ALA A 36 22.19 10.45 6.63
CA ALA A 36 21.44 11.09 5.56
C ALA A 36 20.01 10.57 5.46
N MET A 37 19.83 9.25 5.55
CA MET A 37 18.51 8.62 5.54
C MET A 37 17.65 9.03 6.74
N ILE A 38 18.21 9.07 7.94
CA ILE A 38 17.49 9.56 9.13
C ILE A 38 17.05 11.02 8.92
N LYS A 39 17.92 11.87 8.39
CA LYS A 39 17.55 13.26 8.11
C LYS A 39 16.42 13.38 7.10
N LEU A 40 16.46 12.60 6.02
CA LEU A 40 15.39 12.56 5.02
C LEU A 40 14.08 12.06 5.62
N ARG A 41 14.14 11.02 6.45
CA ARG A 41 12.96 10.48 7.15
C ARG A 41 12.33 11.52 8.08
N HIS A 42 13.13 12.26 8.84
CA HIS A 42 12.61 13.36 9.67
C HIS A 42 11.99 14.48 8.84
N THR A 43 12.58 14.81 7.71
CA THR A 43 12.02 15.82 6.80
C THR A 43 10.68 15.36 6.22
N TRP A 44 10.59 14.09 5.83
CA TRP A 44 9.36 13.49 5.32
C TRP A 44 8.24 13.51 6.36
N PHE A 45 8.49 13.05 7.58
CA PHE A 45 7.47 13.04 8.63
C PHE A 45 6.99 14.43 9.05
N ARG A 46 7.76 15.48 8.77
CA ARG A 46 7.37 16.88 8.99
C ARG A 46 6.74 17.53 7.75
N SER A 47 6.73 16.84 6.63
CA SER A 47 6.15 17.40 5.40
C SER A 47 4.64 17.58 5.54
N PRO A 48 4.06 18.65 4.96
CA PRO A 48 2.62 18.85 4.99
C PRO A 48 1.86 17.72 4.27
N GLU A 49 2.46 17.12 3.24
CA GLU A 49 1.90 15.98 2.53
C GLU A 49 1.67 14.78 3.45
N TYR A 50 2.66 14.45 4.28
CA TYR A 50 2.53 13.37 5.25
C TYR A 50 1.51 13.71 6.35
N LEU A 51 1.58 14.91 6.93
CA LEU A 51 0.69 15.33 8.00
C LEU A 51 -0.78 15.43 7.57
N GLN A 52 -1.05 15.75 6.30
CA GLN A 52 -2.40 15.77 5.73
C GLN A 52 -2.87 14.40 5.27
N SER A 53 -1.98 13.43 5.12
CA SER A 53 -2.36 12.12 4.63
C SER A 53 -3.26 11.39 5.64
N PHE A 54 -4.31 10.78 5.12
CA PHE A 54 -5.28 10.04 5.92
C PHE A 54 -4.64 8.84 6.65
N TYR A 55 -3.76 8.12 5.97
CA TYR A 55 -3.15 6.92 6.53
C TYR A 55 -2.17 7.21 7.69
N ALA A 56 -1.52 8.38 7.70
CA ALA A 56 -0.59 8.75 8.77
C ALA A 56 -1.27 8.88 10.16
N ARG A 57 -2.58 9.19 10.17
CA ARG A 57 -3.38 9.29 11.40
C ARG A 57 -4.27 8.07 11.66
N THR A 58 -4.15 7.03 10.83
CA THR A 58 -4.97 5.83 10.93
C THR A 58 -4.18 4.70 11.55
N LEU A 59 -4.82 3.98 12.46
CA LEU A 59 -4.31 2.75 13.06
C LEU A 59 -4.94 1.56 12.38
N GLN A 60 -4.16 0.52 12.16
CA GLN A 60 -4.65 -0.78 11.76
C GLN A 60 -4.76 -1.68 12.98
N VAL A 61 -5.90 -2.32 13.13
CA VAL A 61 -6.18 -3.29 14.20
C VAL A 61 -6.27 -4.66 13.57
N ARG A 62 -5.46 -5.60 14.02
CA ARG A 62 -5.42 -6.98 13.53
C ARG A 62 -5.84 -7.96 14.61
N ARG A 63 -6.19 -9.20 14.20
CA ARG A 63 -6.58 -10.30 15.10
C ARG A 63 -7.80 -9.96 15.97
N VAL A 64 -8.76 -9.24 15.40
CA VAL A 64 -9.99 -8.91 16.12
C VAL A 64 -10.79 -10.18 16.40
N PRO A 65 -11.10 -10.50 17.68
CA PRO A 65 -11.90 -11.66 18.04
C PRO A 65 -13.30 -11.61 17.41
N LYS A 66 -13.85 -12.75 17.04
CA LYS A 66 -15.17 -12.85 16.38
C LYS A 66 -16.29 -12.10 17.10
N LYS A 67 -16.23 -12.03 18.45
CA LYS A 67 -17.23 -11.31 19.27
C LYS A 67 -17.17 -9.78 19.13
N LEU A 68 -16.04 -9.25 18.66
CA LEU A 68 -15.77 -7.82 18.55
C LEU A 68 -15.64 -7.35 17.09
N GLN A 69 -15.99 -8.21 16.12
CA GLN A 69 -15.95 -7.89 14.69
C GLN A 69 -17.15 -7.04 14.29
N SER A 70 -17.28 -5.88 14.91
CA SER A 70 -18.24 -4.83 14.58
C SER A 70 -17.57 -3.47 14.83
N ASP A 71 -18.12 -2.42 14.26
CA ASP A 71 -17.61 -1.05 14.47
C ASP A 71 -17.71 -0.64 15.95
N GLU A 72 -18.82 -1.00 16.60
CA GLU A 72 -19.01 -0.84 18.03
C GLU A 72 -18.03 -1.66 18.87
N GLY A 73 -17.79 -2.92 18.47
CA GLY A 73 -16.83 -3.81 19.11
C GLY A 73 -15.40 -3.27 19.05
N LEU A 74 -15.03 -2.69 17.91
CA LEU A 74 -13.73 -2.04 17.73
C LEU A 74 -13.61 -0.78 18.60
N THR A 75 -14.65 0.05 18.65
CA THR A 75 -14.70 1.23 19.52
C THR A 75 -14.54 0.85 20.98
N ASN A 76 -15.18 -0.25 21.42
CA ASN A 76 -15.03 -0.78 22.78
C ASN A 76 -13.60 -1.28 23.09
N ILE A 77 -12.84 -1.70 22.08
CA ILE A 77 -11.42 -2.05 22.26
C ILE A 77 -10.63 -0.80 22.68
N PHE A 78 -10.81 0.31 21.98
CA PHE A 78 -10.13 1.56 22.32
C PHE A 78 -10.62 2.17 23.65
N ALA A 79 -11.91 2.09 23.94
CA ALA A 79 -12.47 2.54 25.21
C ALA A 79 -11.94 1.71 26.41
N THR A 80 -11.76 0.40 26.24
CA THR A 80 -11.22 -0.49 27.29
C THR A 80 -9.77 -0.13 27.65
N VAL A 81 -8.98 0.30 26.67
CA VAL A 81 -7.57 0.68 26.88
C VAL A 81 -7.43 2.06 27.49
N LYS A 82 -8.52 2.81 27.64
CA LYS A 82 -8.53 4.19 28.13
C LYS A 82 -7.53 5.09 27.40
N VAL A 83 -7.53 4.98 26.07
CA VAL A 83 -6.68 5.83 25.25
C VAL A 83 -7.09 7.28 25.45
N PRO A 84 -6.19 8.18 25.90
CA PRO A 84 -6.53 9.56 26.21
C PRO A 84 -6.83 10.42 24.98
N TYR A 85 -6.73 9.84 23.79
CA TYR A 85 -6.87 10.55 22.53
C TYR A 85 -8.15 10.15 21.80
N PRO A 86 -8.91 11.10 21.24
CA PRO A 86 -10.18 10.81 20.58
C PRO A 86 -9.96 10.07 19.25
N THR A 87 -10.72 9.00 19.05
CA THR A 87 -10.89 8.35 17.76
C THR A 87 -11.94 9.09 16.95
N THR A 88 -11.65 9.41 15.69
CA THR A 88 -12.57 10.14 14.81
C THR A 88 -13.55 9.20 14.12
N SER A 89 -13.05 8.09 13.59
CA SER A 89 -13.86 7.07 12.93
C SER A 89 -13.23 5.70 13.11
N VAL A 90 -14.08 4.69 13.19
CA VAL A 90 -13.67 3.29 13.38
C VAL A 90 -14.45 2.43 12.41
N HIS A 91 -13.77 1.63 11.60
CA HIS A 91 -14.37 0.77 10.61
C HIS A 91 -13.76 -0.61 10.65
N ILE A 92 -14.61 -1.63 10.74
CA ILE A 92 -14.19 -3.04 10.62
C ILE A 92 -13.98 -3.39 9.14
N GLY A 93 -12.97 -4.19 8.86
CA GLY A 93 -12.76 -4.74 7.53
C GLY A 93 -13.88 -5.70 7.15
N ARG A 94 -14.37 -5.60 5.93
CA ARG A 94 -15.45 -6.46 5.41
C ARG A 94 -14.98 -7.21 4.17
N LYS A 95 -15.56 -8.38 3.94
CA LYS A 95 -15.19 -9.20 2.79
C LYS A 95 -15.56 -8.52 1.47
N VAL A 96 -14.57 -8.18 0.70
CA VAL A 96 -14.71 -7.33 -0.50
C VAL A 96 -15.27 -8.10 -1.72
N GLY A 97 -15.14 -9.45 -1.74
CA GLY A 97 -15.66 -10.28 -2.83
C GLY A 97 -14.99 -9.98 -4.18
N LYS A 98 -15.79 -9.76 -5.23
CA LYS A 98 -15.32 -9.47 -6.59
C LYS A 98 -14.99 -7.99 -6.87
N LEU A 99 -15.13 -7.12 -5.87
CA LEU A 99 -14.91 -5.68 -6.05
C LEU A 99 -13.50 -5.33 -6.57
N PRO A 100 -12.39 -5.93 -6.07
CA PRO A 100 -11.06 -5.66 -6.60
C PRO A 100 -10.93 -6.00 -8.10
N GLU A 101 -11.50 -7.11 -8.54
CA GLU A 101 -11.48 -7.52 -9.94
C GLU A 101 -12.26 -6.55 -10.84
N LEU A 102 -13.38 -6.02 -10.34
CA LEU A 102 -14.16 -4.99 -11.04
C LEU A 102 -13.41 -3.67 -11.13
N ILE A 103 -12.71 -3.27 -10.07
CA ILE A 103 -11.88 -2.06 -10.06
C ILE A 103 -10.70 -2.22 -11.03
N ASP A 104 -10.02 -3.36 -11.04
CA ASP A 104 -8.93 -3.62 -11.96
C ASP A 104 -9.41 -3.60 -13.42
N TYR A 105 -10.56 -4.21 -13.68
CA TYR A 105 -11.19 -4.18 -15.01
C TYR A 105 -11.59 -2.75 -15.42
N HIS A 106 -12.13 -1.96 -14.51
CA HIS A 106 -12.43 -0.55 -14.74
C HIS A 106 -11.17 0.25 -15.07
N ASN A 107 -10.12 0.12 -14.27
CA ASN A 107 -8.83 0.79 -14.47
C ASN A 107 -8.18 0.39 -15.81
N GLN A 108 -8.25 -0.88 -16.18
CA GLN A 108 -7.78 -1.33 -17.50
C GLN A 108 -8.59 -0.68 -18.62
N THR A 109 -9.91 -0.63 -18.47
CA THR A 109 -10.79 0.01 -19.47
C THR A 109 -10.49 1.50 -19.61
N VAL A 110 -10.19 2.21 -18.51
CA VAL A 110 -9.75 3.61 -18.52
C VAL A 110 -8.46 3.76 -19.31
N ARG A 111 -7.44 2.93 -19.04
CA ARG A 111 -6.15 2.98 -19.75
C ARG A 111 -6.32 2.73 -21.27
N GLU A 112 -7.13 1.73 -21.65
CA GLU A 112 -7.43 1.46 -23.06
C GLU A 112 -8.10 2.66 -23.73
N PHE A 113 -9.01 3.32 -23.02
CA PHE A 113 -9.69 4.50 -23.53
C PHE A 113 -8.76 5.71 -23.63
N GLU A 114 -7.91 5.94 -22.66
CA GLU A 114 -6.89 6.99 -22.67
C GLU A 114 -5.92 6.82 -23.84
N GLU A 115 -5.46 5.60 -24.14
CA GLU A 115 -4.60 5.32 -25.28
C GLU A 115 -5.26 5.70 -26.61
N ILE A 116 -6.55 5.42 -26.74
CA ILE A 116 -7.32 5.79 -27.95
C ILE A 116 -7.47 7.30 -28.06
N LEU A 117 -7.77 7.97 -26.95
CA LEU A 117 -7.89 9.42 -26.90
C LEU A 117 -6.55 10.12 -27.21
N VAL A 118 -5.44 9.63 -26.67
CA VAL A 118 -4.11 10.16 -26.98
C VAL A 118 -3.79 10.02 -28.46
N LYS A 119 -4.11 8.88 -29.07
CA LYS A 119 -3.94 8.68 -30.54
C LYS A 119 -4.86 9.57 -31.36
N TYR A 120 -6.05 9.88 -30.88
CA TYR A 120 -7.03 10.76 -31.52
C TYR A 120 -6.63 12.23 -31.44
N LEU A 121 -6.11 12.66 -30.29
CA LEU A 121 -5.70 14.04 -29.99
C LEU A 121 -4.22 14.33 -30.27
N LYS A 122 -3.50 13.40 -30.95
CA LYS A 122 -2.08 13.54 -31.23
C LYS A 122 -1.77 14.83 -31.98
N GLY A 123 -0.94 15.68 -31.36
CA GLY A 123 -0.55 16.98 -31.91
C GLY A 123 -1.50 18.15 -31.57
N GLY A 124 -2.37 18.00 -30.57
CA GLY A 124 -3.27 19.07 -30.12
C GLY A 124 -4.42 19.40 -31.08
N LYS A 125 -4.53 18.67 -32.17
CA LYS A 125 -5.61 18.82 -33.16
C LYS A 125 -6.51 17.60 -33.17
N ILE A 126 -7.81 17.82 -33.09
CA ILE A 126 -8.81 16.76 -33.22
C ILE A 126 -8.75 16.21 -34.65
N LYS A 127 -8.52 14.93 -34.81
CA LYS A 127 -8.58 14.31 -36.13
C LYS A 127 -10.00 14.32 -36.68
N ALA A 128 -10.16 14.62 -37.97
CA ALA A 128 -11.46 14.70 -38.63
C ALA A 128 -12.26 13.38 -38.55
N LYS A 129 -11.59 12.22 -38.45
CA LYS A 129 -12.22 10.91 -38.37
C LYS A 129 -12.20 10.39 -36.94
N ARG A 130 -13.35 10.10 -36.36
CA ARG A 130 -13.50 9.50 -35.02
C ARG A 130 -12.85 8.11 -34.97
N PRO A 131 -12.23 7.73 -33.82
CA PRO A 131 -11.65 6.41 -33.65
C PRO A 131 -12.74 5.35 -33.63
N THR A 132 -12.54 4.28 -34.40
CA THR A 132 -13.46 3.13 -34.45
C THR A 132 -12.77 1.87 -33.94
N ILE A 133 -13.50 1.05 -33.20
CA ILE A 133 -13.08 -0.27 -32.74
C ILE A 133 -13.97 -1.34 -33.38
N ARG A 134 -13.40 -2.54 -33.53
CA ARG A 134 -14.19 -3.73 -33.91
C ARG A 134 -14.57 -4.48 -32.66
N VAL A 135 -15.86 -4.69 -32.42
CA VAL A 135 -16.38 -5.40 -31.26
C VAL A 135 -17.05 -6.68 -31.74
N GLY A 136 -16.69 -7.79 -31.12
CA GLY A 136 -17.19 -9.13 -31.48
C GLY A 136 -16.48 -9.65 -32.73
N GLY A 137 -15.90 -10.80 -32.61
CA GLY A 137 -15.20 -11.53 -33.70
C GLY A 137 -14.24 -12.51 -33.06
N THR A 138 -14.22 -13.75 -33.62
CA THR A 138 -13.25 -14.77 -33.22
C THR A 138 -11.97 -14.53 -34.01
N CYS A 139 -10.83 -14.43 -33.36
CA CYS A 139 -9.50 -14.22 -33.99
C CYS A 139 -9.37 -12.98 -34.89
N GLY A 140 -10.09 -11.88 -34.62
CA GLY A 140 -9.96 -10.63 -35.37
C GLY A 140 -10.70 -10.63 -36.72
N LEU A 141 -11.38 -11.70 -37.09
CA LEU A 141 -12.22 -11.83 -38.28
C LEU A 141 -13.70 -11.71 -37.87
N GLY A 142 -14.41 -10.75 -38.45
CA GLY A 142 -15.82 -10.52 -38.22
C GLY A 142 -16.04 -9.73 -36.91
N GLY A 143 -16.60 -8.60 -36.94
CA GLY A 143 -16.99 -7.74 -35.82
C GLY A 143 -17.61 -6.48 -36.32
N THR A 144 -18.58 -5.96 -35.63
CA THR A 144 -19.21 -4.68 -35.97
C THR A 144 -18.28 -3.52 -35.62
N LYS A 145 -18.05 -2.63 -36.59
CA LYS A 145 -17.34 -1.36 -36.31
C LYS A 145 -18.24 -0.47 -35.48
N ARG A 146 -17.76 -0.05 -34.31
CA ARG A 146 -18.43 0.90 -33.44
C ARG A 146 -17.52 2.09 -33.16
N ASP A 147 -18.12 3.23 -32.86
CA ASP A 147 -17.37 4.38 -32.37
C ASP A 147 -16.70 3.99 -31.01
N ALA A 148 -15.40 4.20 -30.94
CA ALA A 148 -14.63 3.82 -29.77
C ALA A 148 -15.01 4.65 -28.56
N ILE A 149 -15.26 5.96 -28.75
CA ILE A 149 -15.59 6.88 -27.67
C ILE A 149 -16.92 6.48 -27.03
N ASP A 150 -17.93 6.26 -27.83
CA ASP A 150 -19.27 5.87 -27.35
C ASP A 150 -19.23 4.49 -26.66
N PHE A 151 -18.51 3.54 -27.26
CA PHE A 151 -18.37 2.20 -26.68
C PHE A 151 -17.70 2.22 -25.30
N TYR A 152 -16.55 2.90 -25.17
CA TYR A 152 -15.85 2.96 -23.89
C TYR A 152 -16.60 3.81 -22.84
N THR A 153 -17.28 4.85 -23.26
CA THR A 153 -18.13 5.64 -22.35
C THR A 153 -19.25 4.79 -21.74
N ILE A 154 -19.93 3.99 -22.56
CA ILE A 154 -20.97 3.08 -22.06
C ILE A 154 -20.37 1.99 -21.17
N LYS A 155 -19.22 1.43 -21.56
CA LYS A 155 -18.52 0.41 -20.79
C LYS A 155 -18.10 0.93 -19.42
N LEU A 156 -17.54 2.14 -19.36
CA LEU A 156 -17.13 2.79 -18.09
C LEU A 156 -18.33 3.07 -17.20
N LYS A 157 -19.41 3.64 -17.71
CA LYS A 157 -20.64 3.86 -16.93
C LYS A 157 -21.21 2.57 -16.34
N ARG A 158 -21.16 1.47 -17.07
CA ARG A 158 -21.61 0.16 -16.55
C ARG A 158 -20.71 -0.37 -15.43
N THR A 159 -19.40 -0.23 -15.59
CA THR A 159 -18.45 -0.67 -14.54
C THR A 159 -18.53 0.21 -13.30
N GLU A 160 -18.73 1.53 -13.46
CA GLU A 160 -18.95 2.46 -12.34
C GLU A 160 -20.23 2.11 -11.58
N ALA A 161 -21.35 1.90 -12.28
CA ALA A 161 -22.60 1.49 -11.65
C ALA A 161 -22.47 0.17 -10.89
N ALA A 162 -21.77 -0.82 -11.46
CA ALA A 162 -21.53 -2.09 -10.78
C ALA A 162 -20.63 -1.92 -9.54
N ILE A 163 -19.60 -1.07 -9.59
CA ILE A 163 -18.74 -0.76 -8.44
C ILE A 163 -19.55 -0.07 -7.34
N GLU A 164 -20.42 0.87 -7.70
CA GLU A 164 -21.23 1.60 -6.73
C GLU A 164 -22.27 0.68 -6.06
N GLU A 165 -22.90 -0.20 -6.82
CA GLU A 165 -23.78 -1.22 -6.26
C GLU A 165 -23.04 -2.13 -5.26
N TYR A 166 -21.81 -2.54 -5.57
CA TYR A 166 -20.98 -3.31 -4.64
C TYR A 166 -20.61 -2.52 -3.38
N ARG A 167 -20.38 -1.21 -3.49
CA ARG A 167 -20.07 -0.34 -2.35
C ARG A 167 -21.26 -0.15 -1.42
N THR A 168 -22.45 0.03 -1.95
CA THR A 168 -23.66 0.16 -1.12
C THR A 168 -24.00 -1.11 -0.35
N GLN A 169 -23.63 -2.28 -0.88
CA GLN A 169 -23.82 -3.58 -0.22
C GLN A 169 -22.72 -3.94 0.78
N ILE A 170 -21.66 -3.13 0.93
CA ILE A 170 -20.49 -3.53 1.71
C ILE A 170 -20.81 -3.73 3.19
N ASP A 171 -21.73 -2.93 3.74
CA ASP A 171 -22.10 -2.98 5.15
C ASP A 171 -22.87 -4.25 5.55
N THR A 172 -23.50 -4.91 4.59
CA THR A 172 -24.22 -6.18 4.82
C THR A 172 -23.30 -7.40 4.79
N ARG A 173 -22.04 -7.22 4.34
CA ARG A 173 -21.10 -8.32 4.16
C ARG A 173 -20.42 -8.71 5.46
N LYS A 174 -19.96 -9.96 5.49
CA LYS A 174 -19.28 -10.55 6.64
C LYS A 174 -18.06 -9.72 7.03
N ALA A 175 -17.98 -9.38 8.32
CA ALA A 175 -16.80 -8.75 8.91
C ALA A 175 -15.60 -9.70 8.91
N GLU A 176 -14.42 -9.12 8.76
CA GLU A 176 -13.13 -9.79 8.82
C GLU A 176 -12.43 -9.53 10.16
N ASN A 177 -11.27 -10.12 10.36
CA ASN A 177 -10.52 -10.05 11.62
C ASN A 177 -9.60 -8.82 11.73
N TYR A 178 -9.79 -7.82 10.91
CA TYR A 178 -9.03 -6.58 10.92
C TYR A 178 -9.96 -5.36 10.84
N GLY A 179 -9.46 -4.22 11.25
CA GLY A 179 -10.18 -2.95 11.14
C GLY A 179 -9.24 -1.77 11.12
N PHE A 180 -9.79 -0.60 10.90
CA PHE A 180 -9.06 0.65 10.88
C PHE A 180 -9.71 1.65 11.83
N ALA A 181 -8.87 2.37 12.57
CA ALA A 181 -9.32 3.43 13.46
C ALA A 181 -8.55 4.71 13.14
N SER A 182 -9.25 5.77 12.76
CA SER A 182 -8.65 7.08 12.53
C SER A 182 -8.62 7.89 13.80
N MET A 183 -7.46 8.50 14.05
CA MET A 183 -7.24 9.41 15.17
C MET A 183 -7.40 10.87 14.71
N ALA A 184 -7.63 11.78 15.64
CA ALA A 184 -7.78 13.19 15.33
C ALA A 184 -6.50 13.84 14.79
N ALA A 185 -5.32 13.36 15.22
CA ALA A 185 -4.03 13.88 14.77
C ALA A 185 -2.99 12.77 14.62
N VAL A 186 -2.01 13.02 13.73
CA VAL A 186 -0.90 12.08 13.47
C VAL A 186 -0.11 11.70 14.72
N PRO A 187 0.29 12.65 15.60
CA PRO A 187 1.01 12.30 16.82
C PRO A 187 0.26 11.33 17.72
N TYR A 188 -1.08 11.44 17.77
CA TYR A 188 -1.92 10.55 18.58
C TYR A 188 -1.86 9.12 18.08
N ALA A 189 -1.92 8.91 16.76
CA ALA A 189 -1.79 7.59 16.16
C ALA A 189 -0.44 6.94 16.49
N HIS A 190 0.65 7.69 16.37
CA HIS A 190 2.00 7.18 16.70
C HIS A 190 2.16 6.83 18.18
N VAL A 191 1.65 7.68 19.10
CA VAL A 191 1.71 7.40 20.53
C VAL A 191 0.89 6.17 20.88
N VAL A 192 -0.33 6.06 20.35
CA VAL A 192 -1.21 4.91 20.63
C VAL A 192 -0.62 3.62 20.06
N ALA A 193 -0.10 3.64 18.83
CA ALA A 193 0.57 2.48 18.24
C ALA A 193 1.74 1.99 19.10
N LYS A 194 2.58 2.92 19.57
CA LYS A 194 3.73 2.60 20.43
C LYS A 194 3.32 2.11 21.81
N MET A 195 2.28 2.69 22.43
CA MET A 195 1.77 2.29 23.73
C MET A 195 1.16 0.89 23.72
N LEU A 196 0.50 0.52 22.63
CA LEU A 196 -0.24 -0.73 22.49
C LEU A 196 0.52 -1.82 21.76
N ALA A 197 1.74 -1.54 21.28
CA ALA A 197 2.59 -2.51 20.61
C ALA A 197 2.81 -3.74 21.52
N GLY A 198 2.28 -4.88 21.12
CA GLY A 198 2.46 -6.17 21.80
C GLY A 198 1.80 -6.33 23.18
N LYS A 199 1.02 -5.34 23.67
CA LYS A 199 0.48 -5.34 25.04
C LYS A 199 -1.04 -5.29 25.14
N HIS A 200 -1.76 -5.57 24.08
CA HIS A 200 -3.22 -5.45 24.15
C HIS A 200 -3.86 -6.60 24.95
N PRO A 201 -4.70 -6.32 25.98
CA PRO A 201 -5.25 -7.33 26.90
C PRO A 201 -6.17 -8.36 26.22
N LYS A 202 -6.66 -8.09 25.01
CA LYS A 202 -7.55 -9.00 24.26
C LYS A 202 -6.84 -9.74 23.12
N GLY A 203 -5.52 -9.76 23.06
CA GLY A 203 -4.75 -10.41 21.99
C GLY A 203 -4.89 -9.73 20.62
N VAL A 204 -5.28 -8.47 20.60
CA VAL A 204 -5.43 -7.64 19.40
C VAL A 204 -4.10 -6.94 19.13
N GLU A 205 -3.68 -6.89 17.89
CA GLU A 205 -2.48 -6.16 17.45
C GLU A 205 -2.92 -4.82 16.88
N ILE A 206 -2.29 -3.73 17.37
CA ILE A 206 -2.57 -2.37 16.91
C ILE A 206 -1.27 -1.75 16.40
N GLU A 207 -1.27 -1.39 15.14
CA GLU A 207 -0.13 -0.83 14.42
C GLU A 207 -0.55 0.40 13.62
N LEU A 208 0.42 1.18 13.15
CA LEU A 208 0.13 2.25 12.17
C LEU A 208 -0.36 1.65 10.86
N ALA A 209 -1.36 2.26 10.25
CA ALA A 209 -1.84 1.80 8.97
C ALA A 209 -0.77 1.99 7.88
N PRO A 210 -0.53 0.98 7.05
CA PRO A 210 0.36 1.11 5.91
C PRO A 210 -0.23 2.06 4.87
N ASN A 211 0.61 2.54 3.96
CA ASN A 211 0.13 3.35 2.84
C ASN A 211 -0.90 2.54 2.01
N PRO A 212 -2.07 3.10 1.69
CA PRO A 212 -3.08 2.41 0.89
C PRO A 212 -2.58 1.85 -0.45
N LYS A 213 -1.55 2.49 -1.04
CA LYS A 213 -0.92 2.03 -2.29
C LYS A 213 -0.11 0.74 -2.12
N ASP A 214 0.36 0.47 -0.90
CA ASP A 214 1.18 -0.70 -0.59
C ASP A 214 0.33 -1.91 -0.17
N ILE A 215 -0.98 -1.70 0.03
CA ILE A 215 -1.90 -2.77 0.41
C ILE A 215 -2.31 -3.55 -0.84
N VAL A 216 -1.76 -4.74 -0.99
CA VAL A 216 -2.16 -5.68 -2.04
C VAL A 216 -3.36 -6.51 -1.55
N CYS A 217 -4.57 -6.05 -1.81
CA CYS A 217 -5.81 -6.69 -1.36
C CYS A 217 -5.92 -8.17 -1.73
N ARG A 218 -5.33 -8.59 -2.86
CA ARG A 218 -5.36 -9.99 -3.33
C ARG A 218 -4.54 -10.93 -2.44
N PHE A 219 -3.46 -10.48 -1.83
CA PHE A 219 -2.61 -11.25 -0.91
C PHE A 219 -3.10 -11.20 0.53
N TYR A 220 -3.81 -10.15 0.92
CA TYR A 220 -4.33 -9.98 2.28
C TYR A 220 -5.34 -11.07 2.67
N PHE A 221 -6.01 -11.68 1.69
CA PHE A 221 -7.00 -12.74 1.90
C PHE A 221 -6.45 -14.16 1.82
N ARG A 222 -5.30 -14.40 1.19
CA ARG A 222 -4.86 -15.77 0.87
C ARG A 222 -3.68 -16.26 1.70
N TRP A 223 -2.86 -15.39 2.25
CA TRP A 223 -1.72 -15.78 3.07
C TRP A 223 -1.88 -15.21 4.47
N LYS A 224 -2.02 -16.11 5.46
CA LYS A 224 -1.74 -15.79 6.85
C LYS A 224 -0.41 -15.05 6.92
N CYS A 225 -0.49 -13.80 7.28
CA CYS A 225 0.44 -12.92 8.00
C CYS A 225 1.97 -13.14 8.01
N ASP A 226 2.57 -14.07 7.24
CA ASP A 226 3.98 -14.42 7.45
C ASP A 226 4.98 -13.66 6.55
N LEU A 227 4.51 -12.92 5.55
CA LEU A 227 5.41 -12.23 4.60
C LEU A 227 5.61 -10.72 4.86
N ILE A 228 4.76 -10.11 5.68
CA ILE A 228 4.97 -8.70 6.09
C ILE A 228 6.02 -8.61 7.20
N TRP A 229 6.32 -9.71 7.89
CA TRP A 229 7.37 -9.79 8.91
C TRP A 229 8.78 -9.57 8.36
N CYS A 230 9.04 -9.92 7.12
CA CYS A 230 10.41 -9.78 6.56
C CYS A 230 10.88 -8.33 6.32
N VAL A 231 9.98 -7.34 6.31
CA VAL A 231 10.37 -5.94 6.08
C VAL A 231 10.29 -5.11 7.36
N GLN A 232 9.49 -5.53 8.34
CA GLN A 232 9.33 -4.80 9.61
C GLN A 232 10.29 -5.22 10.72
N ASP A 233 10.86 -6.43 10.68
CA ASP A 233 11.86 -6.88 11.67
C ASP A 233 13.21 -6.16 11.58
N LEU A 234 13.44 -5.39 10.51
CA LEU A 234 14.63 -4.54 10.39
C LEU A 234 14.54 -3.23 11.19
N ASP A 235 13.32 -2.85 11.64
CA ASP A 235 13.10 -1.57 12.36
C ASP A 235 12.88 -1.75 13.89
N GLN A 236 12.88 -2.97 14.43
CA GLN A 236 12.63 -3.23 15.86
C GLN A 236 13.85 -3.56 16.71
N HIS A 237 15.05 -3.56 16.15
CA HIS A 237 16.29 -3.80 16.89
C HIS A 237 17.16 -2.56 17.07
N GLU A 238 16.53 -1.40 17.39
CA GLU A 238 17.21 -0.27 18.02
C GLU A 238 16.40 0.30 19.17
#